data_35cd6f3c31509f39955434c42dc9600d
#
_entry.id   35cd6f3c31509f39955434c42dc9600d
#
_cell.length_a   1.000
_cell.length_b   1.000
_cell.length_c   1.000
_cell.angle_alpha   90.00
_cell.angle_beta   90.00
_cell.angle_gamma   90.00
#
_symmetry.space_group_name_H-M   'P 1'
#
loop_
_entity.id
_entity.type
_entity.pdbx_description
1 polymer ?
#
loop_
_entity_poly.entity_id
_entity_poly.type
_entity_poly.pdbx_seq_one_letter_code
_entity_poly.pdbx_strand_id
1 'polypeptide(L)'
;MKPRIGIPTDELIEINPIMPNNHPAYAPHDVKEAFIKLGAIPLIIAFPDDVSKVDQLAQDYVQLIDGLMLPGGPDVDPTFYGEEPHPKIGMTLYQKDRFESALIKAALAADKPIFGICRGIQIMNVAMGGTLYQDLESQYPELKIQHPQATLGQFATHHVELTAGSKLAKLYGRSTIKVNSRHHQAVKAVGKGLKVTAVAPDGVVEGMESTDTDLFLGVQWHPENMWQQEDPQQLVVFQDFLDRIAAHRK
;
A
#
# COMPACT_ATOMS: atom_id res chain seq x y z
N MET A 1 8.42 24.44 -1.93
CA MET A 1 6.96 24.23 -1.72
C MET A 1 6.80 22.90 -0.98
N LYS A 2 5.87 22.79 -0.01
CA LYS A 2 5.64 21.51 0.70
C LYS A 2 5.14 20.43 -0.26
N PRO A 3 5.58 19.16 -0.14
CA PRO A 3 5.07 18.06 -0.96
C PRO A 3 3.58 17.82 -0.74
N ARG A 4 2.83 17.61 -1.82
CA ARG A 4 1.40 17.27 -1.82
C ARG A 4 1.25 15.78 -2.08
N ILE A 5 0.74 15.04 -1.10
CA ILE A 5 0.64 13.58 -1.15
C ILE A 5 -0.81 13.19 -1.40
N GLY A 6 -1.10 12.55 -2.53
CA GLY A 6 -2.43 12.00 -2.80
C GLY A 6 -2.62 10.69 -2.06
N ILE A 7 -3.70 10.58 -1.29
CA ILE A 7 -4.07 9.39 -0.53
C ILE A 7 -5.49 9.00 -0.93
N PRO A 8 -5.69 7.91 -1.72
CA PRO A 8 -7.03 7.42 -2.06
C PRO A 8 -7.82 7.03 -0.82
N THR A 9 -9.12 7.33 -0.84
CA THR A 9 -10.03 7.00 0.25
C THR A 9 -10.40 5.52 0.26
N ASP A 10 -10.85 5.07 1.44
CA ASP A 10 -11.81 3.99 1.59
C ASP A 10 -13.20 4.56 1.81
N GLU A 11 -14.22 3.71 1.73
CA GLU A 11 -15.58 4.03 2.07
C GLU A 11 -16.08 3.11 3.19
N LEU A 12 -16.72 3.72 4.18
CA LEU A 12 -17.39 2.96 5.23
C LEU A 12 -18.76 2.54 4.74
N ILE A 13 -18.88 1.28 4.32
CA ILE A 13 -20.14 0.66 3.89
C ILE A 13 -20.84 0.06 5.10
N GLU A 14 -21.27 0.90 6.03
CA GLU A 14 -22.10 0.50 7.15
C GLU A 14 -23.51 1.08 7.01
N ILE A 15 -24.52 0.24 7.26
CA ILE A 15 -25.90 0.72 7.35
C ILE A 15 -26.03 1.51 8.65
N ASN A 16 -25.93 2.82 8.56
CA ASN A 16 -26.21 3.71 9.68
C ASN A 16 -27.72 3.95 9.72
N PRO A 17 -28.44 3.55 10.81
CA PRO A 17 -29.89 3.75 10.90
C PRO A 17 -30.34 5.21 10.85
N ILE A 18 -29.44 6.14 11.23
CA ILE A 18 -29.73 7.60 11.24
C ILE A 18 -29.45 8.21 9.85
N MET A 19 -28.47 7.67 9.11
CA MET A 19 -28.09 8.14 7.79
C MET A 19 -27.84 6.94 6.85
N PRO A 20 -28.91 6.24 6.42
CA PRO A 20 -28.78 4.93 5.76
C PRO A 20 -28.12 4.98 4.37
N ASN A 21 -28.01 6.16 3.75
CA ASN A 21 -27.38 6.35 2.44
C ASN A 21 -26.08 7.17 2.54
N ASN A 22 -25.47 7.26 3.72
CA ASN A 22 -24.23 7.99 3.89
C ASN A 22 -23.05 7.00 3.88
N HIS A 23 -22.23 7.06 2.83
CA HIS A 23 -20.99 6.31 2.70
C HIS A 23 -19.81 7.29 2.90
N PRO A 24 -19.39 7.54 4.15
CA PRO A 24 -18.28 8.46 4.38
C PRO A 24 -16.99 7.92 3.79
N ALA A 25 -16.35 8.74 2.96
CA ALA A 25 -15.01 8.49 2.47
C ALA A 25 -13.98 8.89 3.54
N TYR A 26 -13.00 8.01 3.81
CA TYR A 26 -11.98 8.26 4.83
C TYR A 26 -10.59 7.81 4.37
N ALA A 27 -9.55 8.29 5.05
CA ALA A 27 -8.18 7.81 4.92
C ALA A 27 -7.61 7.43 6.30
N PRO A 28 -6.66 6.48 6.38
CA PRO A 28 -6.07 6.08 7.66
C PRO A 28 -5.45 7.24 8.41
N HIS A 29 -5.85 7.40 9.68
CA HIS A 29 -5.42 8.51 10.53
C HIS A 29 -3.89 8.60 10.64
N ASP A 30 -3.22 7.48 10.95
CA ASP A 30 -1.79 7.46 11.23
C ASP A 30 -0.92 7.72 9.99
N VAL A 31 -1.43 7.38 8.79
CA VAL A 31 -0.77 7.69 7.51
C VAL A 31 -0.71 9.21 7.30
N LYS A 32 -1.84 9.91 7.45
CA LYS A 32 -1.84 11.38 7.28
C LYS A 32 -1.00 12.08 8.34
N GLU A 33 -1.02 11.59 9.59
CA GLU A 33 -0.22 12.17 10.68
C GLU A 33 1.29 12.02 10.44
N ALA A 34 1.74 10.88 9.89
CA ALA A 34 3.14 10.70 9.51
C ALA A 34 3.59 11.78 8.49
N PHE A 35 2.79 12.03 7.45
CA PHE A 35 3.11 13.06 6.46
C PHE A 35 3.04 14.48 7.02
N ILE A 36 2.06 14.79 7.86
CA ILE A 36 1.97 16.10 8.53
C ILE A 36 3.19 16.34 9.42
N LYS A 37 3.60 15.34 10.21
CA LYS A 37 4.81 15.39 11.04
C LYS A 37 6.07 15.67 10.22
N LEU A 38 6.19 15.08 9.04
CA LEU A 38 7.31 15.27 8.12
C LEU A 38 7.19 16.55 7.26
N GLY A 39 6.14 17.36 7.46
CA GLY A 39 5.97 18.65 6.81
C GLY A 39 5.35 18.62 5.42
N ALA A 40 4.78 17.49 4.99
CA ALA A 40 4.04 17.37 3.75
C ALA A 40 2.56 17.79 3.91
N ILE A 41 1.84 17.88 2.78
CA ILE A 41 0.41 18.17 2.73
C ILE A 41 -0.32 16.91 2.24
N PRO A 42 -0.98 16.13 3.10
CA PRO A 42 -1.82 15.02 2.65
C PRO A 42 -3.10 15.56 2.01
N LEU A 43 -3.38 15.10 0.78
CA LEU A 43 -4.61 15.36 0.04
C LEU A 43 -5.39 14.04 -0.05
N ILE A 44 -6.53 13.99 0.61
CA ILE A 44 -7.42 12.84 0.56
C ILE A 44 -8.21 12.92 -0.74
N ILE A 45 -8.09 11.91 -1.60
CA ILE A 45 -8.67 11.87 -2.95
C ILE A 45 -9.71 10.76 -3.06
N ALA A 46 -10.93 11.14 -3.48
CA ALA A 46 -12.05 10.22 -3.57
C ALA A 46 -12.15 9.58 -4.96
N PHE A 47 -12.60 8.33 -5.01
CA PHE A 47 -12.95 7.66 -6.25
C PHE A 47 -14.41 7.94 -6.63
N PRO A 48 -14.77 7.88 -7.93
CA PRO A 48 -16.12 8.09 -8.39
C PRO A 48 -16.92 6.78 -8.39
N ASP A 49 -18.23 6.85 -8.18
CA ASP A 49 -19.14 5.72 -8.40
C ASP A 49 -19.19 5.33 -9.89
N ASP A 50 -19.16 6.33 -10.77
CA ASP A 50 -19.18 6.16 -12.21
C ASP A 50 -17.79 5.77 -12.73
N VAL A 51 -17.59 4.49 -12.98
CA VAL A 51 -16.31 3.94 -13.46
C VAL A 51 -15.87 4.50 -14.82
N SER A 52 -16.78 5.09 -15.62
CA SER A 52 -16.42 5.73 -16.88
C SER A 52 -15.59 6.99 -16.71
N LYS A 53 -15.64 7.62 -15.54
CA LYS A 53 -14.90 8.84 -15.19
C LYS A 53 -13.54 8.58 -14.56
N VAL A 54 -13.24 7.34 -14.24
CA VAL A 54 -12.05 6.95 -13.44
C VAL A 54 -10.75 7.41 -14.09
N ASP A 55 -10.55 7.16 -15.39
CA ASP A 55 -9.27 7.43 -16.05
C ASP A 55 -8.98 8.94 -16.13
N GLN A 56 -10.00 9.76 -16.45
CA GLN A 56 -9.83 11.21 -16.48
C GLN A 56 -9.60 11.77 -15.10
N LEU A 57 -10.38 11.35 -14.11
CA LEU A 57 -10.24 11.82 -12.73
C LEU A 57 -8.88 11.44 -12.13
N ALA A 58 -8.37 10.24 -12.44
CA ALA A 58 -7.04 9.83 -12.01
C ALA A 58 -5.94 10.73 -12.60
N GLN A 59 -6.03 11.09 -13.88
CA GLN A 59 -5.12 12.03 -14.51
C GLN A 59 -5.18 13.42 -13.86
N ASP A 60 -6.41 13.92 -13.61
CA ASP A 60 -6.62 15.23 -12.98
C ASP A 60 -5.99 15.26 -11.56
N TYR A 61 -6.22 14.23 -10.74
CA TYR A 61 -5.61 14.14 -9.42
C TYR A 61 -4.09 14.06 -9.48
N VAL A 62 -3.53 13.30 -10.42
CA VAL A 62 -2.08 13.19 -10.57
C VAL A 62 -1.44 14.54 -10.90
N GLN A 63 -2.11 15.47 -11.58
CA GLN A 63 -1.61 16.83 -11.78
C GLN A 63 -1.55 17.65 -10.47
N LEU A 64 -2.40 17.35 -9.50
CA LEU A 64 -2.50 18.09 -8.25
C LEU A 64 -1.51 17.62 -7.17
N ILE A 65 -1.01 16.38 -7.25
CA ILE A 65 -0.15 15.75 -6.25
C ILE A 65 1.31 15.71 -6.72
N ASP A 66 2.23 15.53 -5.78
CA ASP A 66 3.65 15.37 -6.04
C ASP A 66 4.10 13.90 -5.90
N GLY A 67 3.31 13.09 -5.20
CA GLY A 67 3.48 11.65 -5.06
C GLY A 67 2.18 10.97 -4.62
N LEU A 68 2.07 9.67 -4.91
CA LEU A 68 0.90 8.83 -4.62
C LEU A 68 1.20 7.89 -3.44
N MET A 69 0.41 7.98 -2.38
CA MET A 69 0.45 7.05 -1.25
C MET A 69 -0.75 6.10 -1.35
N LEU A 70 -0.50 4.80 -1.46
CA LEU A 70 -1.51 3.73 -1.48
C LEU A 70 -1.60 3.11 -0.09
N PRO A 71 -2.65 3.39 0.69
CA PRO A 71 -2.80 2.87 2.05
C PRO A 71 -3.25 1.40 2.09
N GLY A 72 -3.27 0.83 3.29
CA GLY A 72 -4.02 -0.38 3.59
C GLY A 72 -5.51 -0.20 3.35
N GLY A 73 -6.27 -1.30 3.29
CA GLY A 73 -7.70 -1.27 3.02
C GLY A 73 -8.28 -2.67 2.79
N PRO A 74 -9.48 -2.77 2.21
CA PRO A 74 -10.13 -4.04 1.88
C PRO A 74 -9.32 -4.84 0.84
N ASP A 75 -9.69 -6.09 0.63
CA ASP A 75 -9.01 -6.97 -0.31
C ASP A 75 -9.07 -6.45 -1.75
N VAL A 76 -8.04 -6.76 -2.52
CA VAL A 76 -8.04 -6.46 -3.97
C VAL A 76 -8.91 -7.49 -4.68
N ASP A 77 -9.86 -7.03 -5.49
CA ASP A 77 -10.78 -7.87 -6.26
C ASP A 77 -10.00 -8.77 -7.24
N PRO A 78 -10.17 -10.10 -7.16
CA PRO A 78 -9.40 -11.07 -7.95
C PRO A 78 -9.67 -10.98 -9.46
N THR A 79 -10.78 -10.37 -9.88
CA THR A 79 -11.06 -10.15 -11.31
C THR A 79 -10.01 -9.24 -11.98
N PHE A 80 -9.31 -8.39 -11.21
CA PHE A 80 -8.20 -7.55 -11.72
C PHE A 80 -6.93 -8.33 -12.07
N TYR A 81 -6.79 -9.56 -11.56
CA TYR A 81 -5.68 -10.46 -11.92
C TYR A 81 -6.15 -11.80 -12.48
N GLY A 82 -7.41 -11.84 -12.99
CA GLY A 82 -7.94 -12.95 -13.80
C GLY A 82 -8.25 -14.22 -13.02
N GLU A 83 -8.52 -14.11 -11.71
CA GLU A 83 -8.94 -15.23 -10.86
C GLU A 83 -10.40 -15.07 -10.42
N GLU A 84 -11.06 -16.20 -10.11
CA GLU A 84 -12.36 -16.22 -9.45
C GLU A 84 -12.22 -15.96 -7.94
N PRO A 85 -13.23 -15.37 -7.27
CA PRO A 85 -13.18 -15.10 -5.84
C PRO A 85 -13.08 -16.38 -5.00
N HIS A 86 -12.05 -16.47 -4.17
CA HIS A 86 -11.88 -17.55 -3.21
C HIS A 86 -12.93 -17.44 -2.08
N PRO A 87 -13.48 -18.56 -1.51
CA PRO A 87 -14.50 -18.50 -0.46
C PRO A 87 -14.09 -17.75 0.82
N LYS A 88 -12.80 -17.57 1.06
CA LYS A 88 -12.27 -16.82 2.20
C LYS A 88 -11.77 -15.41 1.85
N ILE A 89 -12.06 -14.91 0.64
CA ILE A 89 -11.75 -13.51 0.32
C ILE A 89 -12.59 -12.58 1.21
N GLY A 90 -12.01 -11.49 1.65
CA GLY A 90 -12.71 -10.47 2.41
C GLY A 90 -13.56 -9.55 1.52
N MET A 91 -13.95 -8.41 2.06
CA MET A 91 -14.66 -7.39 1.30
C MET A 91 -13.75 -6.80 0.22
N THR A 92 -14.28 -6.64 -0.98
CA THR A 92 -13.63 -5.94 -2.10
C THR A 92 -14.40 -4.69 -2.49
N LEU A 93 -13.70 -3.68 -3.02
CA LEU A 93 -14.30 -2.44 -3.54
C LEU A 93 -13.85 -2.24 -4.99
N TYR A 94 -14.61 -2.76 -5.96
CA TYR A 94 -14.28 -2.73 -7.38
C TYR A 94 -13.96 -1.32 -7.89
N GLN A 95 -14.76 -0.30 -7.51
CA GLN A 95 -14.54 1.09 -7.93
C GLN A 95 -13.21 1.64 -7.42
N LYS A 96 -12.84 1.32 -6.17
CA LYS A 96 -11.55 1.69 -5.57
C LYS A 96 -10.38 1.03 -6.32
N ASP A 97 -10.45 -0.28 -6.57
CA ASP A 97 -9.41 -1.03 -7.28
C ASP A 97 -9.22 -0.48 -8.69
N ARG A 98 -10.30 -0.20 -9.40
CA ARG A 98 -10.29 0.40 -10.73
C ARG A 98 -9.65 1.79 -10.72
N PHE A 99 -10.00 2.62 -9.72
CA PHE A 99 -9.47 3.97 -9.57
C PHE A 99 -7.99 3.98 -9.18
N GLU A 100 -7.60 3.17 -8.20
CA GLU A 100 -6.19 3.08 -7.79
C GLU A 100 -5.30 2.52 -8.90
N SER A 101 -5.78 1.54 -9.68
CA SER A 101 -5.06 1.06 -10.86
C SER A 101 -4.87 2.16 -11.91
N ALA A 102 -5.84 3.05 -12.09
CA ALA A 102 -5.70 4.20 -12.99
C ALA A 102 -4.73 5.25 -12.42
N LEU A 103 -4.81 5.54 -11.11
CA LEU A 103 -3.86 6.44 -10.42
C LEU A 103 -2.42 5.95 -10.53
N ILE A 104 -2.18 4.66 -10.32
CA ILE A 104 -0.85 4.05 -10.44
C ILE A 104 -0.30 4.27 -11.85
N LYS A 105 -1.07 3.95 -12.89
CA LYS A 105 -0.67 4.14 -14.29
C LYS A 105 -0.38 5.60 -14.61
N ALA A 106 -1.24 6.50 -14.18
CA ALA A 106 -1.08 7.94 -14.40
C ALA A 106 0.14 8.51 -13.64
N ALA A 107 0.37 8.08 -12.39
CA ALA A 107 1.52 8.50 -11.58
C ALA A 107 2.85 8.04 -12.20
N LEU A 108 2.93 6.77 -12.63
CA LEU A 108 4.13 6.25 -13.31
C LEU A 108 4.39 6.98 -14.63
N ALA A 109 3.34 7.24 -15.42
CA ALA A 109 3.47 7.99 -16.67
C ALA A 109 3.90 9.46 -16.46
N ALA A 110 3.59 10.03 -15.29
CA ALA A 110 3.98 11.38 -14.88
C ALA A 110 5.30 11.43 -14.08
N ASP A 111 6.03 10.31 -13.98
CA ASP A 111 7.29 10.20 -13.25
C ASP A 111 7.16 10.57 -11.75
N LYS A 112 6.01 10.24 -11.15
CA LYS A 112 5.73 10.55 -9.73
C LYS A 112 5.93 9.34 -8.84
N PRO A 113 6.66 9.48 -7.74
CA PRO A 113 6.88 8.41 -6.78
C PRO A 113 5.59 7.88 -6.17
N ILE A 114 5.59 6.56 -5.93
CA ILE A 114 4.51 5.83 -5.28
C ILE A 114 5.05 5.14 -4.03
N PHE A 115 4.28 5.17 -2.95
CA PHE A 115 4.54 4.40 -1.74
C PHE A 115 3.31 3.58 -1.39
N GLY A 116 3.48 2.24 -1.21
CA GLY A 116 2.39 1.32 -0.88
C GLY A 116 2.54 0.70 0.49
N ILE A 117 1.45 0.67 1.28
CA ILE A 117 1.38 -0.01 2.58
C ILE A 117 0.30 -1.10 2.52
N CYS A 118 0.62 -2.32 2.96
CA CYS A 118 -0.29 -3.47 3.08
C CYS A 118 -1.04 -3.74 1.76
N ARG A 119 -2.33 -3.39 1.66
CA ARG A 119 -3.06 -3.46 0.40
C ARG A 119 -2.38 -2.64 -0.71
N GLY A 120 -1.70 -1.54 -0.37
CA GLY A 120 -1.00 -0.68 -1.35
C GLY A 120 0.10 -1.38 -2.14
N ILE A 121 0.87 -2.30 -1.52
CA ILE A 121 1.86 -3.12 -2.24
C ILE A 121 1.14 -4.14 -3.15
N GLN A 122 -0.02 -4.65 -2.73
CA GLN A 122 -0.81 -5.65 -3.45
C GLN A 122 -1.44 -5.06 -4.70
N ILE A 123 -2.14 -3.93 -4.60
CA ILE A 123 -2.76 -3.28 -5.77
C ILE A 123 -1.70 -2.76 -6.76
N MET A 124 -0.54 -2.31 -6.28
CA MET A 124 0.58 -1.98 -7.16
C MET A 124 1.06 -3.20 -7.93
N ASN A 125 1.23 -4.35 -7.25
CA ASN A 125 1.61 -5.60 -7.90
C ASN A 125 0.61 -6.01 -8.99
N VAL A 126 -0.68 -5.95 -8.69
CA VAL A 126 -1.77 -6.28 -9.62
C VAL A 126 -1.80 -5.31 -10.81
N ALA A 127 -1.66 -4.01 -10.59
CA ALA A 127 -1.61 -2.99 -11.64
C ALA A 127 -0.43 -3.21 -12.61
N MET A 128 0.65 -3.86 -12.14
CA MET A 128 1.83 -4.24 -12.94
C MET A 128 1.73 -5.65 -13.52
N GLY A 129 0.57 -6.31 -13.42
CA GLY A 129 0.29 -7.63 -14.00
C GLY A 129 0.71 -8.82 -13.12
N GLY A 130 0.97 -8.58 -11.84
CA GLY A 130 1.17 -9.63 -10.84
C GLY A 130 -0.14 -10.21 -10.32
N THR A 131 -0.05 -11.24 -9.45
CA THR A 131 -1.19 -11.90 -8.81
C THR A 131 -1.03 -11.97 -7.30
N LEU A 132 -2.08 -12.35 -6.59
CA LEU A 132 -2.10 -12.44 -5.13
C LEU A 132 -2.50 -13.84 -4.66
N TYR A 133 -2.04 -14.24 -3.47
CA TYR A 133 -2.75 -15.18 -2.63
C TYR A 133 -3.95 -14.45 -2.04
N GLN A 134 -5.15 -14.94 -2.33
CA GLN A 134 -6.40 -14.32 -1.83
C GLN A 134 -6.62 -14.62 -0.35
N ASP A 135 -6.07 -15.74 0.15
CA ASP A 135 -6.06 -16.12 1.55
C ASP A 135 -4.85 -17.02 1.82
N LEU A 136 -3.89 -16.52 2.60
CA LEU A 136 -2.66 -17.23 2.90
C LEU A 136 -2.91 -18.58 3.59
N GLU A 137 -3.84 -18.63 4.53
CA GLU A 137 -4.15 -19.85 5.28
C GLU A 137 -4.59 -21.01 4.37
N SER A 138 -5.33 -20.69 3.31
CA SER A 138 -5.88 -21.70 2.39
C SER A 138 -5.01 -21.99 1.17
N GLN A 139 -4.18 -21.03 0.74
CA GLN A 139 -3.51 -21.09 -0.56
C GLN A 139 -1.98 -21.15 -0.47
N TYR A 140 -1.39 -20.86 0.71
CA TYR A 140 0.06 -20.83 0.89
C TYR A 140 0.53 -21.99 1.79
N PRO A 141 1.05 -23.09 1.24
CA PRO A 141 1.35 -24.33 1.99
C PRO A 141 2.52 -24.19 2.98
N GLU A 142 3.41 -23.22 2.76
CA GLU A 142 4.57 -22.97 3.62
C GLU A 142 4.27 -22.02 4.79
N LEU A 143 3.01 -21.60 4.97
CA LEU A 143 2.60 -20.68 6.03
C LEU A 143 2.97 -21.21 7.42
N LYS A 144 3.74 -20.42 8.17
CA LYS A 144 4.20 -20.74 9.53
C LYS A 144 4.00 -19.60 10.52
N ILE A 145 3.62 -18.43 10.03
CA ILE A 145 3.49 -17.20 10.81
C ILE A 145 2.05 -16.72 10.74
N GLN A 146 1.55 -16.18 11.85
CA GLN A 146 0.25 -15.51 11.89
C GLN A 146 0.36 -14.11 11.31
N HIS A 147 0.09 -13.93 10.01
CA HIS A 147 0.09 -12.63 9.35
C HIS A 147 -1.09 -11.74 9.76
N PRO A 148 -2.32 -12.23 9.99
CA PRO A 148 -3.33 -11.45 10.70
C PRO A 148 -3.09 -11.54 12.22
N GLN A 149 -2.14 -10.73 12.74
CA GLN A 149 -1.72 -10.80 14.14
C GLN A 149 -2.87 -10.62 15.14
N ALA A 150 -2.84 -11.36 16.23
CA ALA A 150 -3.86 -11.31 17.29
C ALA A 150 -3.64 -10.16 18.30
N THR A 151 -2.49 -9.49 18.27
CA THR A 151 -2.19 -8.33 19.12
C THR A 151 -2.46 -6.99 18.43
N LEU A 152 -2.37 -5.88 19.18
CA LEU A 152 -2.58 -4.54 18.63
C LEU A 152 -1.53 -4.20 17.56
N GLY A 153 -1.94 -3.47 16.53
CA GLY A 153 -1.13 -3.15 15.35
C GLY A 153 0.12 -2.31 15.62
N GLN A 154 0.24 -1.67 16.78
CA GLN A 154 1.45 -0.94 17.18
C GLN A 154 2.62 -1.85 17.54
N PHE A 155 2.37 -3.12 17.88
CA PHE A 155 3.41 -4.06 18.30
C PHE A 155 3.93 -4.90 17.14
N ALA A 156 5.26 -4.99 17.03
CA ALA A 156 5.91 -5.87 16.07
C ALA A 156 5.80 -7.34 16.51
N THR A 157 5.42 -8.23 15.57
CA THR A 157 5.14 -9.65 15.86
C THR A 157 6.12 -10.61 15.22
N HIS A 158 6.62 -10.32 14.00
CA HIS A 158 7.53 -11.22 13.30
C HIS A 158 8.72 -10.48 12.67
N HIS A 159 9.74 -11.24 12.32
CA HIS A 159 10.90 -10.71 11.61
C HIS A 159 10.67 -10.70 10.11
N VAL A 160 11.36 -9.78 9.45
CA VAL A 160 11.43 -9.68 7.99
C VAL A 160 12.90 -9.57 7.59
N GLU A 161 13.33 -10.42 6.66
CA GLU A 161 14.67 -10.37 6.07
C GLU A 161 14.69 -9.38 4.90
N LEU A 162 15.63 -8.45 4.92
CA LEU A 162 15.79 -7.43 3.90
C LEU A 162 16.90 -7.84 2.92
N THR A 163 16.60 -7.80 1.63
CA THR A 163 17.57 -8.14 0.58
C THR A 163 18.75 -7.18 0.62
N ALA A 164 19.96 -7.72 0.65
CA ALA A 164 21.19 -6.93 0.68
C ALA A 164 21.24 -5.96 -0.53
N GLY A 165 21.56 -4.69 -0.27
CA GLY A 165 21.62 -3.64 -1.28
C GLY A 165 20.28 -3.05 -1.69
N SER A 166 19.15 -3.60 -1.22
CA SER A 166 17.82 -3.02 -1.42
C SER A 166 17.69 -1.65 -0.76
N LYS A 167 16.68 -0.89 -1.16
CA LYS A 167 16.34 0.38 -0.53
C LYS A 167 15.99 0.19 0.94
N LEU A 168 15.16 -0.79 1.27
CA LEU A 168 14.79 -1.10 2.66
C LEU A 168 16.01 -1.42 3.52
N ALA A 169 16.95 -2.26 3.05
CA ALA A 169 18.17 -2.58 3.80
C ALA A 169 19.04 -1.33 4.05
N LYS A 170 19.11 -0.40 3.11
CA LYS A 170 19.83 0.88 3.26
C LYS A 170 19.13 1.80 4.27
N LEU A 171 17.81 1.91 4.19
CA LEU A 171 16.99 2.78 5.05
C LEU A 171 17.05 2.33 6.52
N TYR A 172 16.93 1.03 6.77
CA TYR A 172 16.97 0.50 8.13
C TYR A 172 18.40 0.27 8.65
N GLY A 173 19.41 0.22 7.78
CA GLY A 173 20.82 -0.02 8.15
C GLY A 173 21.09 -1.42 8.71
N ARG A 174 20.23 -2.38 8.40
CA ARG A 174 20.32 -3.78 8.90
C ARG A 174 19.71 -4.75 7.91
N SER A 175 20.02 -6.04 8.05
CA SER A 175 19.49 -7.11 7.17
C SER A 175 18.18 -7.71 7.66
N THR A 176 17.78 -7.45 8.91
CA THR A 176 16.57 -7.99 9.52
C THR A 176 15.92 -6.93 10.39
N ILE A 177 14.63 -6.79 10.29
CA ILE A 177 13.79 -5.92 11.14
C ILE A 177 12.64 -6.72 11.72
N LYS A 178 11.99 -6.19 12.77
CA LYS A 178 10.76 -6.75 13.30
C LYS A 178 9.60 -5.83 12.98
N VAL A 179 8.49 -6.39 12.48
CA VAL A 179 7.34 -5.64 11.97
C VAL A 179 6.02 -6.16 12.55
N ASN A 180 4.98 -5.34 12.45
CA ASN A 180 3.60 -5.77 12.68
C ASN A 180 3.04 -6.45 11.42
N SER A 181 1.86 -7.09 11.53
CA SER A 181 1.25 -7.81 10.42
C SER A 181 -0.27 -7.86 10.56
N ARG A 182 -0.99 -7.38 9.54
CA ARG A 182 -2.46 -7.28 9.56
C ARG A 182 -3.05 -7.61 8.20
N HIS A 183 -2.60 -8.70 7.58
CA HIS A 183 -3.06 -9.11 6.26
C HIS A 183 -3.25 -10.62 6.18
N HIS A 184 -4.19 -11.08 5.38
CA HIS A 184 -4.37 -12.48 5.00
C HIS A 184 -4.15 -12.69 3.49
N GLN A 185 -4.08 -11.61 2.70
CA GLN A 185 -3.63 -11.63 1.31
C GLN A 185 -2.14 -11.29 1.23
N ALA A 186 -1.46 -11.77 0.19
CA ALA A 186 -0.06 -11.45 -0.11
C ALA A 186 0.25 -11.58 -1.60
N VAL A 187 1.38 -11.02 -2.02
CA VAL A 187 1.90 -11.17 -3.39
C VAL A 187 2.22 -12.62 -3.68
N LYS A 188 1.70 -13.14 -4.83
CA LYS A 188 1.94 -14.50 -5.35
C LYS A 188 2.92 -14.46 -6.52
N ALA A 189 2.52 -13.90 -7.65
CA ALA A 189 3.42 -13.63 -8.76
C ALA A 189 3.74 -12.14 -8.84
N VAL A 190 5.03 -11.82 -8.97
CA VAL A 190 5.51 -10.43 -9.01
C VAL A 190 5.21 -9.80 -10.35
N GLY A 191 4.65 -8.59 -10.35
CA GLY A 191 4.35 -7.79 -11.53
C GLY A 191 5.61 -7.30 -12.26
N LYS A 192 5.44 -6.93 -13.53
CA LYS A 192 6.53 -6.46 -14.38
C LYS A 192 7.14 -5.15 -13.82
N GLY A 193 8.47 -5.08 -13.81
CA GLY A 193 9.20 -3.89 -13.34
C GLY A 193 9.28 -3.76 -11.82
N LEU A 194 8.85 -4.80 -11.08
CA LEU A 194 8.96 -4.91 -9.62
C LEU A 194 9.92 -6.03 -9.23
N LYS A 195 10.52 -5.93 -8.05
CA LYS A 195 11.34 -6.98 -7.42
C LYS A 195 11.06 -7.06 -5.93
N VAL A 196 11.14 -8.27 -5.39
CA VAL A 196 11.03 -8.53 -3.95
C VAL A 196 12.28 -8.05 -3.24
N THR A 197 12.11 -7.33 -2.14
CA THR A 197 13.21 -6.76 -1.34
C THR A 197 13.10 -7.05 0.14
N ALA A 198 12.00 -7.66 0.57
CA ALA A 198 11.81 -8.10 1.94
C ALA A 198 10.90 -9.35 1.97
N VAL A 199 11.23 -10.33 2.82
CA VAL A 199 10.46 -11.56 2.99
C VAL A 199 10.35 -11.94 4.46
N ALA A 200 9.20 -12.51 4.85
CA ALA A 200 9.01 -13.14 6.15
C ALA A 200 9.76 -14.50 6.21
N PRO A 201 10.02 -15.08 7.41
CA PRO A 201 10.72 -16.36 7.53
C PRO A 201 10.03 -17.55 6.89
N ASP A 202 8.73 -17.46 6.59
CA ASP A 202 7.97 -18.46 5.83
C ASP A 202 7.93 -18.18 4.32
N GLY A 203 8.63 -17.13 3.86
CA GLY A 203 8.74 -16.79 2.44
C GLY A 203 7.67 -15.84 1.91
N VAL A 204 6.72 -15.42 2.74
CA VAL A 204 5.72 -14.42 2.34
C VAL A 204 6.41 -13.09 1.99
N VAL A 205 6.02 -12.49 0.86
CA VAL A 205 6.58 -11.23 0.39
C VAL A 205 6.12 -10.09 1.31
N GLU A 206 7.11 -9.38 1.85
CA GLU A 206 6.89 -8.28 2.80
C GLU A 206 7.34 -6.92 2.25
N GLY A 207 8.11 -6.89 1.16
CA GLY A 207 8.53 -5.64 0.55
C GLY A 207 8.89 -5.79 -0.92
N MET A 208 8.59 -4.76 -1.69
CA MET A 208 8.94 -4.66 -3.10
C MET A 208 9.38 -3.24 -3.47
N GLU A 209 10.23 -3.14 -4.48
CA GLU A 209 10.63 -1.88 -5.10
C GLU A 209 10.69 -2.01 -6.64
N SER A 210 10.74 -0.89 -7.35
CA SER A 210 10.97 -0.89 -8.80
C SER A 210 12.33 -1.48 -9.15
N THR A 211 12.45 -2.17 -10.30
CA THR A 211 13.72 -2.73 -10.80
C THR A 211 14.64 -1.65 -11.35
N ASP A 212 14.13 -0.78 -12.23
CA ASP A 212 14.93 0.11 -13.08
C ASP A 212 14.70 1.59 -12.76
N THR A 213 13.75 1.89 -11.90
CA THR A 213 13.41 3.26 -11.49
C THR A 213 13.42 3.38 -9.97
N ASP A 214 13.29 4.61 -9.45
CA ASP A 214 13.11 4.87 -8.03
C ASP A 214 11.66 5.29 -7.70
N LEU A 215 10.72 4.90 -8.57
CA LEU A 215 9.33 5.37 -8.46
C LEU A 215 8.49 4.62 -7.45
N PHE A 216 8.77 3.34 -7.17
CA PHE A 216 7.96 2.57 -6.24
C PHE A 216 8.77 1.96 -5.10
N LEU A 217 8.23 2.08 -3.89
CA LEU A 217 8.57 1.29 -2.70
C LEU A 217 7.26 0.85 -2.06
N GLY A 218 7.13 -0.43 -1.72
CA GLY A 218 5.98 -0.96 -1.00
C GLY A 218 6.39 -1.88 0.13
N VAL A 219 5.62 -1.84 1.21
CA VAL A 219 5.77 -2.72 2.38
C VAL A 219 4.44 -3.38 2.72
N GLN A 220 4.48 -4.65 3.16
CA GLN A 220 3.28 -5.40 3.50
C GLN A 220 2.81 -5.14 4.93
N TRP A 221 3.73 -4.76 5.82
CA TRP A 221 3.40 -4.35 7.19
C TRP A 221 2.85 -2.93 7.26
N HIS A 222 2.52 -2.47 8.47
CA HIS A 222 1.92 -1.16 8.76
C HIS A 222 2.87 -0.27 9.58
N PRO A 223 3.85 0.40 8.94
CA PRO A 223 4.78 1.29 9.63
C PRO A 223 4.06 2.48 10.29
N GLU A 224 2.91 2.91 9.74
CA GLU A 224 2.10 4.01 10.27
C GLU A 224 1.56 3.72 11.67
N ASN A 225 1.33 2.47 12.04
CA ASN A 225 0.82 2.13 13.36
C ASN A 225 1.93 2.02 14.42
N MET A 226 3.21 1.98 14.03
CA MET A 226 4.33 1.70 14.95
C MET A 226 5.13 2.95 15.32
N TRP A 227 5.25 3.93 14.43
CA TRP A 227 6.21 5.04 14.56
C TRP A 227 5.96 5.97 15.74
N GLN A 228 4.73 6.08 16.22
CA GLN A 228 4.37 7.04 17.27
C GLN A 228 4.79 6.61 18.68
N GLN A 229 4.82 5.31 18.92
CA GLN A 229 4.97 4.77 20.28
C GLN A 229 6.12 3.77 20.39
N GLU A 230 6.14 2.75 19.54
CA GLU A 230 7.01 1.58 19.73
C GLU A 230 8.31 1.65 18.93
N ASP A 231 8.25 2.14 17.68
CA ASP A 231 9.41 2.16 16.78
C ASP A 231 9.44 3.41 15.89
N PRO A 232 10.00 4.53 16.38
CA PRO A 232 10.14 5.75 15.58
C PRO A 232 10.93 5.57 14.28
N GLN A 233 11.74 4.52 14.16
CA GLN A 233 12.49 4.22 12.94
C GLN A 233 11.56 3.89 11.77
N GLN A 234 10.32 3.49 12.02
CA GLN A 234 9.32 3.24 10.98
C GLN A 234 8.96 4.49 10.16
N LEU A 235 9.28 5.69 10.62
CA LEU A 235 9.15 6.92 9.82
C LEU A 235 10.12 6.98 8.63
N VAL A 236 11.18 6.17 8.62
CA VAL A 236 12.21 6.23 7.56
C VAL A 236 11.64 5.95 6.16
N VAL A 237 10.63 5.08 6.03
CA VAL A 237 10.01 4.79 4.73
C VAL A 237 9.12 5.93 4.22
N PHE A 238 8.52 6.70 5.13
CA PHE A 238 7.79 7.93 4.78
C PHE A 238 8.75 9.04 4.37
N GLN A 239 9.88 9.19 5.07
CA GLN A 239 10.91 10.15 4.72
C GLN A 239 11.53 9.84 3.36
N ASP A 240 11.88 8.55 3.10
CA ASP A 240 12.35 8.11 1.78
C ASP A 240 11.38 8.50 0.65
N PHE A 241 10.07 8.31 0.90
CA PHE A 241 9.06 8.70 -0.09
C PHE A 241 9.09 10.21 -0.39
N LEU A 242 9.24 11.06 0.64
CA LEU A 242 9.38 12.50 0.45
C LEU A 242 10.70 12.88 -0.26
N ASP A 243 11.78 12.18 0.04
CA ASP A 243 13.09 12.38 -0.61
C ASP A 243 13.03 12.01 -2.09
N ARG A 244 12.36 10.90 -2.45
CA ARG A 244 12.08 10.52 -3.84
C ARG A 244 11.24 11.58 -4.56
N ILE A 245 10.20 12.10 -3.92
CA ILE A 245 9.41 13.21 -4.47
C ILE A 245 10.30 14.43 -4.74
N ALA A 246 11.20 14.78 -3.82
CA ALA A 246 12.10 15.90 -4.01
C ALA A 246 13.07 15.70 -5.18
N ALA A 247 13.54 14.46 -5.38
CA ALA A 247 14.43 14.09 -6.49
C ALA A 247 13.71 14.11 -7.87
N HIS A 248 12.42 13.80 -7.91
CA HIS A 248 11.60 13.78 -9.14
C HIS A 248 10.85 15.10 -9.43
N ARG A 249 10.90 16.07 -8.53
CA ARG A 249 10.34 17.40 -8.81
C ARG A 249 11.17 18.11 -9.87
N LYS A 250 10.54 18.39 -11.00
CA LYS A 250 11.06 19.26 -12.07
C LYS A 250 10.69 20.71 -11.81
#